data_782859f511d655954d335d550cf310c0
#
_entry.id   782859f511d655954d335d550cf310c0
#
_cell.length_a   1.000
_cell.length_b   1.000
_cell.length_c   1.000
_cell.angle_alpha   90.00
_cell.angle_beta   90.00
_cell.angle_gamma   90.00
#
_symmetry.space_group_name_H-M   'P 1'
#
loop_
_entity.id
_entity.type
_entity.pdbx_description
1 polymer ?
#
loop_
_entity_poly.entity_id
_entity_poly.type
_entity_poly.pdbx_seq_one_letter_code
_entity_poly.pdbx_strand_id
1 'polypeptide(L)'
;MAEVLVLVDHVDGQVKKVALELLTAARRIGEPAAVVVGEATDGIKAKLAEYGAEKVYTAPAELDDYVVAPKAELLATLATDRSAAAVLLSATAENKEIAGRTAVKLGSGVLTDVVDITADVVAEHSVFGGAVVTHAKVRTGVPVVAVRPNAIAAEAAPGAAVEEAVSVELSDSAKAARVTERVKQEQGSRPELTEAAVVVSGGRGVGGDDFSVVENLADSLGGAVGASRAAVDSGWYPNAFQVGQTGRTVSPNLYIALGISGAIQHRAGMQTSKTIVAVNKDPEAPLLEISDFAVVGDLHKVAPQLTEEINKRK
;
A
#
# COMPACT_ATOMS: atom_id res chain seq x y z
N MET A 1 -21.76 9.07 15.82
CA MET A 1 -20.35 9.56 15.83
C MET A 1 -20.13 10.35 14.55
N ALA A 2 -19.09 11.19 14.46
CA ALA A 2 -18.78 11.85 13.20
C ALA A 2 -18.23 10.82 12.19
N GLU A 3 -18.52 11.02 10.91
CA GLU A 3 -18.07 10.14 9.84
C GLU A 3 -16.56 10.27 9.62
N VAL A 4 -15.94 9.15 9.25
CA VAL A 4 -14.55 9.10 8.78
C VAL A 4 -14.59 8.58 7.35
N LEU A 5 -14.24 9.42 6.41
CA LEU A 5 -14.23 9.05 4.99
C LEU A 5 -13.02 8.18 4.68
N VAL A 6 -13.25 7.07 4.00
CA VAL A 6 -12.22 6.14 3.57
C VAL A 6 -12.27 5.99 2.05
N LEU A 7 -11.26 6.47 1.33
CA LEU A 7 -11.16 6.21 -0.11
C LEU A 7 -10.85 4.73 -0.33
N VAL A 8 -11.74 4.05 -1.05
CA VAL A 8 -11.62 2.62 -1.32
C VAL A 8 -10.86 2.37 -2.60
N ASP A 9 -9.69 1.77 -2.46
CA ASP A 9 -8.97 1.22 -3.61
C ASP A 9 -9.58 -0.13 -3.99
N HIS A 10 -10.00 -0.29 -5.24
CA HIS A 10 -10.55 -1.54 -5.79
C HIS A 10 -10.11 -1.76 -7.24
N VAL A 11 -10.05 -2.99 -7.66
CA VAL A 11 -9.72 -3.40 -9.04
C VAL A 11 -10.60 -4.57 -9.45
N ASP A 12 -11.19 -4.50 -10.63
CA ASP A 12 -12.05 -5.57 -11.20
C ASP A 12 -13.14 -6.06 -10.22
N GLY A 13 -13.76 -5.14 -9.48
CA GLY A 13 -14.80 -5.46 -8.49
C GLY A 13 -14.30 -6.07 -7.17
N GLN A 14 -12.99 -6.07 -6.95
CA GLN A 14 -12.38 -6.57 -5.72
C GLN A 14 -11.82 -5.41 -4.88
N VAL A 15 -12.22 -5.32 -3.61
CA VAL A 15 -11.66 -4.36 -2.65
C VAL A 15 -10.22 -4.75 -2.31
N LYS A 16 -9.31 -3.80 -2.42
CA LYS A 16 -7.92 -4.02 -2.04
C LYS A 16 -7.78 -4.15 -0.52
N LYS A 17 -6.85 -5.00 -0.08
CA LYS A 17 -6.59 -5.26 1.35
C LYS A 17 -6.39 -3.97 2.14
N VAL A 18 -5.68 -3.01 1.60
CA VAL A 18 -5.39 -1.73 2.27
C VAL A 18 -6.66 -0.95 2.62
N ALA A 19 -7.73 -1.03 1.81
CA ALA A 19 -9.00 -0.38 2.15
C ALA A 19 -9.64 -0.99 3.41
N LEU A 20 -9.46 -2.29 3.65
CA LEU A 20 -9.93 -2.98 4.86
C LEU A 20 -9.11 -2.58 6.10
N GLU A 21 -7.81 -2.35 5.92
CA GLU A 21 -6.93 -1.78 6.94
C GLU A 21 -7.37 -0.36 7.33
N LEU A 22 -7.73 0.46 6.33
CA LEU A 22 -8.23 1.82 6.53
C LEU A 22 -9.59 1.84 7.26
N LEU A 23 -10.51 0.93 6.95
CA LEU A 23 -11.78 0.81 7.69
C LEU A 23 -11.54 0.47 9.15
N THR A 24 -10.57 -0.42 9.42
CA THR A 24 -10.16 -0.75 10.80
C THR A 24 -9.61 0.48 11.53
N ALA A 25 -8.77 1.29 10.86
CA ALA A 25 -8.27 2.54 11.41
C ALA A 25 -9.41 3.56 11.65
N ALA A 26 -10.33 3.68 10.70
CA ALA A 26 -11.47 4.61 10.77
C ALA A 26 -12.38 4.34 11.98
N ARG A 27 -12.63 3.07 12.33
CA ARG A 27 -13.42 2.68 13.52
C ARG A 27 -12.84 3.17 14.84
N ARG A 28 -11.54 3.43 14.90
CA ARG A 28 -10.90 3.99 16.09
C ARG A 28 -11.24 5.47 16.29
N ILE A 29 -11.56 6.17 15.19
CA ILE A 29 -11.78 7.63 15.17
C ILE A 29 -13.27 7.95 15.21
N GLY A 30 -14.09 7.27 14.42
CA GLY A 30 -15.50 7.56 14.26
C GLY A 30 -16.24 6.49 13.48
N GLU A 31 -17.28 6.89 12.75
CA GLU A 31 -18.13 6.02 11.93
C GLU A 31 -17.53 5.88 10.51
N PRO A 32 -17.08 4.68 10.09
CA PRO A 32 -16.46 4.52 8.79
C PRO A 32 -17.45 4.71 7.65
N ALA A 33 -17.14 5.61 6.72
CA ALA A 33 -17.89 5.85 5.51
C ALA A 33 -16.96 5.61 4.30
N ALA A 34 -17.18 4.49 3.61
CA ALA A 34 -16.40 4.10 2.45
C ALA A 34 -16.77 4.97 1.24
N VAL A 35 -15.80 5.47 0.50
CA VAL A 35 -16.00 6.25 -0.74
C VAL A 35 -15.47 5.42 -1.90
N VAL A 36 -16.38 4.98 -2.77
CA VAL A 36 -16.12 4.15 -3.95
C VAL A 36 -16.33 4.99 -5.20
N VAL A 37 -15.33 5.06 -6.06
CA VAL A 37 -15.48 5.65 -7.40
C VAL A 37 -15.87 4.54 -8.37
N GLY A 38 -16.98 4.73 -9.07
CA GLY A 38 -17.60 3.69 -9.89
C GLY A 38 -18.67 2.89 -9.15
N GLU A 39 -19.02 1.73 -9.70
CA GLU A 39 -20.06 0.87 -9.18
C GLU A 39 -19.61 0.11 -7.91
N ALA A 40 -20.32 0.31 -6.82
CA ALA A 40 -20.17 -0.57 -5.64
C ALA A 40 -21.00 -1.85 -5.86
N THR A 41 -20.41 -2.84 -6.49
CA THR A 41 -21.04 -4.15 -6.67
C THR A 41 -21.43 -4.78 -5.34
N ASP A 42 -22.34 -5.76 -5.35
CA ASP A 42 -22.73 -6.47 -4.12
C ASP A 42 -21.53 -7.12 -3.42
N GLY A 43 -20.54 -7.57 -4.19
CA GLY A 43 -19.27 -8.11 -3.65
C GLY A 43 -18.45 -7.04 -2.91
N ILE A 44 -18.33 -5.85 -3.47
CA ILE A 44 -17.66 -4.70 -2.83
C ILE A 44 -18.41 -4.33 -1.55
N LYS A 45 -19.74 -4.13 -1.61
CA LYS A 45 -20.56 -3.76 -0.44
C LYS A 45 -20.46 -4.79 0.68
N ALA A 46 -20.59 -6.07 0.34
CA ALA A 46 -20.46 -7.15 1.32
C ALA A 46 -19.09 -7.15 2.00
N LYS A 47 -18.01 -6.91 1.22
CA LYS A 47 -16.66 -6.86 1.78
C LYS A 47 -16.44 -5.64 2.67
N LEU A 48 -16.96 -4.48 2.29
CA LEU A 48 -16.89 -3.26 3.10
C LEU A 48 -17.72 -3.40 4.39
N ALA A 49 -18.92 -4.01 4.30
CA ALA A 49 -19.75 -4.33 5.47
C ALA A 49 -19.04 -5.27 6.45
N GLU A 50 -18.34 -6.30 5.95
CA GLU A 50 -17.60 -7.26 6.78
C GLU A 50 -16.53 -6.57 7.63
N TYR A 51 -15.97 -5.44 7.15
CA TYR A 51 -14.90 -4.70 7.83
C TYR A 51 -15.36 -3.38 8.48
N GLY A 52 -16.67 -3.18 8.61
CA GLY A 52 -17.23 -2.14 9.46
C GLY A 52 -17.57 -0.83 8.77
N ALA A 53 -17.72 -0.81 7.45
CA ALA A 53 -18.29 0.34 6.78
C ALA A 53 -19.77 0.49 7.19
N GLU A 54 -20.14 1.61 7.78
CA GLU A 54 -21.52 1.94 8.09
C GLU A 54 -22.23 2.53 6.87
N LYS A 55 -21.49 3.28 6.06
CA LYS A 55 -21.96 3.87 4.81
C LYS A 55 -21.04 3.57 3.64
N VAL A 56 -21.60 3.55 2.45
CA VAL A 56 -20.88 3.44 1.18
C VAL A 56 -21.35 4.56 0.27
N TYR A 57 -20.52 5.56 0.08
CA TYR A 57 -20.74 6.62 -0.90
C TYR A 57 -20.25 6.14 -2.26
N THR A 58 -21.16 6.10 -3.24
CA THR A 58 -20.85 5.74 -4.63
C THR A 58 -20.79 6.99 -5.50
N ALA A 59 -19.63 7.25 -6.07
CA ALA A 59 -19.39 8.36 -6.97
C ALA A 59 -19.33 7.90 -8.44
N PRO A 60 -19.67 8.75 -9.43
CA PRO A 60 -19.65 8.39 -10.83
C PRO A 60 -18.31 7.86 -11.32
N ALA A 61 -18.31 6.80 -12.15
CA ALA A 61 -17.11 6.19 -12.71
C ALA A 61 -16.30 7.15 -13.59
N GLU A 62 -16.93 8.15 -14.16
CA GLU A 62 -16.30 9.18 -15.00
C GLU A 62 -15.25 9.99 -14.27
N LEU A 63 -15.23 9.96 -12.93
CA LEU A 63 -14.16 10.56 -12.14
C LEU A 63 -12.81 9.89 -12.41
N ASP A 64 -12.82 8.61 -12.76
CA ASP A 64 -11.63 7.84 -13.15
C ASP A 64 -11.16 8.11 -14.59
N ASP A 65 -11.93 8.84 -15.41
CA ASP A 65 -11.47 9.33 -16.71
C ASP A 65 -10.35 10.37 -16.59
N TYR A 66 -10.16 10.91 -15.42
CA TYR A 66 -9.16 11.93 -15.14
C TYR A 66 -8.14 11.44 -14.10
N VAL A 67 -7.02 12.12 -14.02
CA VAL A 67 -6.00 11.83 -13.01
C VAL A 67 -6.49 12.33 -11.63
N VAL A 68 -5.78 12.19 -10.61
CA VAL A 68 -6.05 12.40 -9.17
C VAL A 68 -7.01 13.53 -8.74
N ALA A 69 -7.12 14.61 -9.52
CA ALA A 69 -7.82 15.83 -9.10
C ALA A 69 -9.33 15.65 -8.84
N PRO A 70 -10.12 14.89 -9.63
CA PRO A 70 -11.52 14.64 -9.35
C PRO A 70 -11.77 13.95 -8.02
N LYS A 71 -10.96 12.95 -7.69
CA LYS A 71 -11.05 12.24 -6.39
C LYS A 71 -10.77 13.18 -5.23
N ALA A 72 -9.82 14.11 -5.40
CA ALA A 72 -9.52 15.11 -4.37
C ALA A 72 -10.68 16.10 -4.18
N GLU A 73 -11.36 16.51 -5.26
CA GLU A 73 -12.57 17.36 -5.18
C GLU A 73 -13.73 16.62 -4.52
N LEU A 74 -13.99 15.38 -4.90
CA LEU A 74 -14.99 14.52 -4.27
C LEU A 74 -14.78 14.42 -2.76
N LEU A 75 -13.55 14.05 -2.32
CA LEU A 75 -13.25 13.89 -0.92
C LEU A 75 -13.37 15.20 -0.14
N ALA A 76 -12.93 16.32 -0.72
CA ALA A 76 -13.03 17.62 -0.06
C ALA A 76 -14.49 18.07 0.09
N THR A 77 -15.31 17.88 -0.94
CA THR A 77 -16.75 18.18 -0.92
C THR A 77 -17.46 17.32 0.13
N LEU A 78 -17.28 16.00 0.09
CA LEU A 78 -17.89 15.10 1.06
C LEU A 78 -17.43 15.41 2.50
N ALA A 79 -16.14 15.66 2.72
CA ALA A 79 -15.62 15.97 4.04
C ALA A 79 -16.26 17.25 4.62
N THR A 80 -16.53 18.24 3.77
CA THR A 80 -17.20 19.48 4.19
C THR A 80 -18.69 19.23 4.44
N ASP A 81 -19.39 18.62 3.51
CA ASP A 81 -20.85 18.43 3.55
C ASP A 81 -21.28 17.51 4.71
N ARG A 82 -20.47 16.51 5.02
CA ARG A 82 -20.71 15.53 6.09
C ARG A 82 -20.06 15.93 7.43
N SER A 83 -19.33 17.04 7.48
CA SER A 83 -18.56 17.43 8.65
C SER A 83 -17.69 16.29 9.18
N ALA A 84 -16.95 15.65 8.25
CA ALA A 84 -16.16 14.46 8.55
C ALA A 84 -15.09 14.72 9.61
N ALA A 85 -14.84 13.73 10.47
CA ALA A 85 -13.80 13.79 11.49
C ALA A 85 -12.39 13.66 10.90
N ALA A 86 -12.27 12.88 9.81
CA ALA A 86 -11.02 12.66 9.08
C ALA A 86 -11.28 12.11 7.68
N VAL A 87 -10.29 12.20 6.80
CA VAL A 87 -10.25 11.53 5.50
C VAL A 87 -9.04 10.59 5.49
N LEU A 88 -9.27 9.29 5.28
CA LEU A 88 -8.24 8.27 5.24
C LEU A 88 -8.05 7.73 3.81
N LEU A 89 -6.79 7.58 3.40
CA LEU A 89 -6.37 7.01 2.12
C LEU A 89 -5.19 6.06 2.33
N SER A 90 -4.92 5.19 1.36
CA SER A 90 -3.67 4.42 1.34
C SER A 90 -2.47 5.31 0.95
N ALA A 91 -1.29 5.06 1.51
CA ALA A 91 -0.08 5.85 1.20
C ALA A 91 0.60 5.40 -0.10
N THR A 92 -0.18 5.14 -1.15
CA THR A 92 0.33 4.92 -2.51
C THR A 92 0.77 6.25 -3.14
N ALA A 93 1.54 6.22 -4.23
CA ALA A 93 1.96 7.43 -4.92
C ALA A 93 0.76 8.28 -5.39
N GLU A 94 -0.25 7.65 -6.00
CA GLU A 94 -1.48 8.32 -6.44
C GLU A 94 -2.25 8.91 -5.26
N ASN A 95 -2.50 8.11 -4.23
CA ASN A 95 -3.31 8.55 -3.10
C ASN A 95 -2.61 9.61 -2.23
N LYS A 96 -1.27 9.65 -2.18
CA LYS A 96 -0.53 10.75 -1.54
C LYS A 96 -0.76 12.09 -2.26
N GLU A 97 -0.84 12.08 -3.59
CA GLU A 97 -1.18 13.27 -4.36
C GLU A 97 -2.64 13.67 -4.14
N ILE A 98 -3.58 12.71 -4.16
CA ILE A 98 -4.99 12.95 -3.82
C ILE A 98 -5.09 13.56 -2.41
N ALA A 99 -4.42 12.98 -1.43
CA ALA A 99 -4.44 13.46 -0.05
C ALA A 99 -3.92 14.90 0.09
N GLY A 100 -2.80 15.23 -0.57
CA GLY A 100 -2.24 16.58 -0.58
C GLY A 100 -3.21 17.60 -1.19
N ARG A 101 -3.83 17.29 -2.34
CA ARG A 101 -4.80 18.14 -3.00
C ARG A 101 -6.09 18.31 -2.17
N THR A 102 -6.57 17.22 -1.55
CA THR A 102 -7.72 17.25 -0.64
C THR A 102 -7.45 18.16 0.55
N ALA A 103 -6.29 18.03 1.19
CA ALA A 103 -5.92 18.86 2.33
C ALA A 103 -5.87 20.37 1.97
N VAL A 104 -5.30 20.71 0.80
CA VAL A 104 -5.29 22.09 0.32
C VAL A 104 -6.71 22.64 0.13
N LYS A 105 -7.62 21.85 -0.48
CA LYS A 105 -9.02 22.25 -0.70
C LYS A 105 -9.77 22.45 0.61
N LEU A 106 -9.45 21.67 1.63
CA LEU A 106 -10.03 21.77 2.99
C LEU A 106 -9.36 22.85 3.86
N GLY A 107 -8.31 23.52 3.39
CA GLY A 107 -7.51 24.42 4.25
C GLY A 107 -6.93 23.69 5.46
N SER A 108 -6.57 22.44 5.31
CA SER A 108 -6.15 21.52 6.35
C SER A 108 -4.72 21.00 6.14
N GLY A 109 -4.26 20.14 7.04
CA GLY A 109 -2.98 19.43 6.93
C GLY A 109 -3.13 18.00 6.43
N VAL A 110 -2.05 17.47 5.87
CA VAL A 110 -1.91 16.07 5.45
C VAL A 110 -0.82 15.37 6.26
N LEU A 111 -1.08 14.12 6.67
CA LEU A 111 -0.14 13.21 7.32
C LEU A 111 0.05 12.00 6.40
N THR A 112 1.28 11.75 5.95
CA THR A 112 1.58 10.68 5.00
C THR A 112 2.47 9.62 5.61
N ASP A 113 2.43 8.40 5.07
CA ASP A 113 3.20 7.25 5.54
C ASP A 113 2.95 6.92 7.03
N VAL A 114 1.72 7.12 7.46
CA VAL A 114 1.28 6.86 8.83
C VAL A 114 1.29 5.35 9.09
N VAL A 115 1.87 4.94 10.22
CA VAL A 115 1.98 3.52 10.63
C VAL A 115 0.96 3.13 11.70
N ASP A 116 0.46 4.09 12.46
CA ASP A 116 -0.64 3.90 13.41
C ASP A 116 -1.37 5.21 13.67
N ILE A 117 -2.61 5.13 14.16
CA ILE A 117 -3.45 6.29 14.43
C ILE A 117 -4.31 6.08 15.67
N THR A 118 -4.40 7.11 16.51
CA THR A 118 -5.25 7.09 17.70
C THR A 118 -6.65 7.63 17.42
N ALA A 119 -7.57 7.46 18.39
CA ALA A 119 -8.92 8.02 18.34
C ALA A 119 -8.95 9.56 18.20
N ASP A 120 -7.95 10.27 18.74
CA ASP A 120 -7.81 11.72 18.63
C ASP A 120 -7.13 12.18 17.34
N VAL A 121 -6.97 11.27 16.37
CA VAL A 121 -6.28 11.50 15.08
C VAL A 121 -4.84 11.98 15.29
N VAL A 122 -4.14 11.39 16.25
CA VAL A 122 -2.68 11.51 16.37
C VAL A 122 -2.06 10.38 15.55
N ALA A 123 -1.32 10.75 14.52
CA ALA A 123 -0.64 9.81 13.64
C ALA A 123 0.75 9.47 14.16
N GLU A 124 1.08 8.18 14.13
CA GLU A 124 2.44 7.70 14.37
C GLU A 124 3.16 7.52 13.04
N HIS A 125 4.41 7.93 12.98
CA HIS A 125 5.29 7.76 11.84
C HIS A 125 6.57 7.03 12.27
N SER A 126 6.97 6.04 11.50
CA SER A 126 8.27 5.39 11.60
C SER A 126 9.17 5.96 10.50
N VAL A 127 10.18 6.73 10.89
CA VAL A 127 11.08 7.47 9.99
C VAL A 127 12.53 7.02 10.14
N PHE A 128 13.38 7.41 9.19
CA PHE A 128 14.80 6.99 9.14
C PHE A 128 14.99 5.47 9.20
N GLY A 129 14.17 4.72 8.42
CA GLY A 129 14.27 3.27 8.39
C GLY A 129 13.82 2.57 9.68
N GLY A 130 12.94 3.20 10.46
CA GLY A 130 12.46 2.65 11.74
C GLY A 130 13.25 3.11 12.96
N ALA A 131 14.34 3.86 12.77
CA ALA A 131 15.20 4.30 13.87
C ALA A 131 14.53 5.34 14.78
N VAL A 132 13.53 6.08 14.28
CA VAL A 132 12.85 7.12 15.04
C VAL A 132 11.34 6.99 14.85
N VAL A 133 10.60 7.03 15.94
CA VAL A 133 9.14 7.13 15.97
C VAL A 133 8.74 8.56 16.31
N THR A 134 7.85 9.13 15.50
CA THR A 134 7.33 10.49 15.73
C THR A 134 5.80 10.46 15.74
N HIS A 135 5.21 11.38 16.50
CA HIS A 135 3.77 11.59 16.55
C HIS A 135 3.42 12.97 16.03
N ALA A 136 2.41 13.05 15.17
CA ALA A 136 1.96 14.29 14.57
C ALA A 136 0.43 14.38 14.57
N LYS A 137 -0.08 15.61 14.66
CA LYS A 137 -1.52 15.90 14.60
C LYS A 137 -1.77 17.14 13.75
N VAL A 138 -2.81 17.09 12.92
CA VAL A 138 -3.29 18.26 12.21
C VAL A 138 -3.97 19.22 13.21
N ARG A 139 -3.60 20.49 13.16
CA ARG A 139 -4.07 21.50 14.14
C ARG A 139 -5.37 22.19 13.72
N THR A 140 -5.64 22.26 12.41
CA THR A 140 -6.78 23.01 11.86
C THR A 140 -7.39 22.26 10.69
N GLY A 141 -8.72 22.36 10.55
CA GLY A 141 -9.46 21.70 9.48
C GLY A 141 -9.65 20.20 9.69
N VAL A 142 -10.19 19.52 8.70
CA VAL A 142 -10.40 18.07 8.68
C VAL A 142 -9.09 17.39 8.33
N PRO A 143 -8.48 16.58 9.22
CA PRO A 143 -7.22 15.91 8.94
C PRO A 143 -7.34 14.94 7.76
N VAL A 144 -6.36 14.98 6.86
CA VAL A 144 -6.22 14.05 5.75
C VAL A 144 -5.02 13.14 6.02
N VAL A 145 -5.25 11.83 6.06
CA VAL A 145 -4.25 10.86 6.52
C VAL A 145 -4.04 9.77 5.49
N ALA A 146 -2.82 9.62 4.99
CA ALA A 146 -2.42 8.53 4.12
C ALA A 146 -1.67 7.46 4.93
N VAL A 147 -2.31 6.30 5.11
CA VAL A 147 -1.81 5.19 5.93
C VAL A 147 -0.97 4.25 5.07
N ARG A 148 0.18 3.84 5.60
CA ARG A 148 1.08 2.89 4.94
C ARG A 148 0.40 1.52 4.83
N PRO A 149 0.42 0.86 3.64
CA PRO A 149 -0.06 -0.51 3.50
C PRO A 149 0.62 -1.47 4.49
N ASN A 150 -0.10 -2.45 4.98
CA ASN A 150 0.34 -3.45 5.97
C ASN A 150 0.75 -2.88 7.35
N ALA A 151 0.56 -1.59 7.61
CA ALA A 151 0.88 -1.00 8.91
C ALA A 151 -0.17 -1.38 9.97
N ILE A 152 -1.44 -1.29 9.61
CA ILE A 152 -2.57 -1.62 10.49
C ILE A 152 -3.18 -2.94 10.03
N ALA A 153 -3.34 -3.90 10.93
CA ALA A 153 -3.97 -5.17 10.59
C ALA A 153 -5.47 -4.95 10.31
N ALA A 154 -5.96 -5.52 9.20
CA ALA A 154 -7.39 -5.51 8.92
C ALA A 154 -8.14 -6.45 9.87
N GLU A 155 -9.12 -5.91 10.59
CA GLU A 155 -9.93 -6.65 11.55
C GLU A 155 -11.39 -6.61 11.12
N ALA A 156 -11.99 -7.78 10.95
CA ALA A 156 -13.40 -7.88 10.61
C ALA A 156 -14.28 -7.34 11.76
N ALA A 157 -15.28 -6.56 11.40
CA ALA A 157 -16.34 -6.11 12.29
C ALA A 157 -17.56 -5.73 11.44
N PRO A 158 -18.77 -6.20 11.78
CA PRO A 158 -19.93 -5.94 10.93
C PRO A 158 -20.30 -4.46 10.90
N GLY A 159 -20.60 -3.95 9.73
CA GLY A 159 -21.15 -2.62 9.46
C GLY A 159 -22.38 -2.72 8.57
N ALA A 160 -23.17 -1.66 8.53
CA ALA A 160 -24.43 -1.63 7.78
C ALA A 160 -24.25 -1.44 6.28
N ALA A 161 -23.15 -0.83 5.85
CA ALA A 161 -22.81 -0.51 4.45
C ALA A 161 -23.97 0.11 3.65
N VAL A 162 -24.67 1.06 4.26
CA VAL A 162 -25.81 1.74 3.62
C VAL A 162 -25.31 2.55 2.44
N GLU A 163 -25.77 2.20 1.24
CA GLU A 163 -25.34 2.86 0.00
C GLU A 163 -26.03 4.21 -0.18
N GLU A 164 -25.25 5.21 -0.55
CA GLU A 164 -25.73 6.55 -0.93
C GLU A 164 -24.95 7.03 -2.17
N ALA A 165 -25.66 7.28 -3.25
CA ALA A 165 -25.06 7.86 -4.45
C ALA A 165 -24.72 9.32 -4.22
N VAL A 166 -23.49 9.71 -4.58
CA VAL A 166 -22.99 11.07 -4.45
C VAL A 166 -22.46 11.58 -5.78
N SER A 167 -22.50 12.89 -5.93
CA SER A 167 -21.94 13.57 -7.11
C SER A 167 -21.18 14.80 -6.68
N VAL A 168 -20.19 15.19 -7.48
CA VAL A 168 -19.44 16.42 -7.31
C VAL A 168 -19.36 17.15 -8.65
N GLU A 169 -19.57 18.45 -8.61
CA GLU A 169 -19.31 19.30 -9.78
C GLU A 169 -17.80 19.54 -9.87
N LEU A 170 -17.20 18.99 -10.92
CA LEU A 170 -15.76 19.09 -11.14
C LEU A 170 -15.39 20.45 -11.74
N SER A 171 -14.38 21.09 -11.16
CA SER A 171 -13.78 22.29 -11.74
C SER A 171 -13.08 21.98 -13.09
N ASP A 172 -12.89 23.01 -13.92
CA ASP A 172 -12.14 22.87 -15.17
C ASP A 172 -10.70 22.39 -14.94
N SER A 173 -10.09 22.82 -13.83
CA SER A 173 -8.75 22.38 -13.44
C SER A 173 -8.69 20.88 -13.09
N ALA A 174 -9.76 20.31 -12.54
CA ALA A 174 -9.83 18.88 -12.27
C ALA A 174 -9.95 18.03 -13.54
N LYS A 175 -10.47 18.60 -14.61
CA LYS A 175 -10.62 17.97 -15.93
C LYS A 175 -9.43 18.18 -16.86
N ALA A 176 -8.39 18.90 -16.42
CA ALA A 176 -7.28 19.30 -17.27
C ALA A 176 -6.37 18.13 -17.71
N ALA A 177 -6.31 17.05 -16.94
CA ALA A 177 -5.52 15.86 -17.27
C ALA A 177 -6.42 14.65 -17.38
N ARG A 178 -6.57 14.13 -18.61
CA ARG A 178 -7.43 12.98 -18.92
C ARG A 178 -6.61 11.71 -19.15
N VAL A 179 -7.10 10.59 -18.64
CA VAL A 179 -6.57 9.25 -18.93
C VAL A 179 -6.98 8.87 -20.35
N THR A 180 -6.01 8.68 -21.23
CA THR A 180 -6.26 8.30 -22.64
C THR A 180 -6.30 6.79 -22.82
N GLU A 181 -5.56 6.04 -21.98
CA GLU A 181 -5.50 4.58 -22.06
C GLU A 181 -5.11 4.00 -20.70
N ARG A 182 -5.70 2.87 -20.34
CA ARG A 182 -5.31 2.03 -19.20
C ARG A 182 -4.82 0.69 -19.73
N VAL A 183 -3.54 0.48 -19.67
CA VAL A 183 -2.94 -0.81 -20.05
C VAL A 183 -3.01 -1.74 -18.85
N LYS A 184 -3.87 -2.77 -18.93
CA LYS A 184 -3.89 -3.82 -17.91
C LYS A 184 -2.59 -4.63 -18.02
N GLN A 185 -1.85 -4.67 -16.91
CA GLN A 185 -0.80 -5.68 -16.77
C GLN A 185 -1.46 -7.04 -16.52
N GLU A 186 -0.98 -8.07 -17.17
CA GLU A 186 -1.42 -9.44 -16.85
C GLU A 186 -1.04 -9.71 -15.39
N GLN A 187 -2.05 -9.78 -14.53
CA GLN A 187 -1.85 -10.21 -13.15
C GLN A 187 -1.62 -11.72 -13.16
N GLY A 188 -0.42 -12.13 -12.76
CA GLY A 188 -0.15 -13.51 -12.43
C GLY A 188 -0.94 -13.95 -11.18
N SER A 189 -0.74 -15.19 -10.74
CA SER A 189 -1.37 -15.73 -9.52
C SER A 189 -0.84 -15.12 -8.22
N ARG A 190 0.24 -14.32 -8.29
CA ARG A 190 0.90 -13.71 -7.13
C ARG A 190 0.23 -12.38 -6.75
N PRO A 191 0.23 -12.00 -5.46
CA PRO A 191 -0.27 -10.71 -5.02
C PRO A 191 0.53 -9.54 -5.63
N GLU A 192 -0.09 -8.38 -5.73
CA GLU A 192 0.58 -7.15 -6.16
C GLU A 192 1.76 -6.81 -5.23
N LEU A 193 2.90 -6.43 -5.83
CA LEU A 193 4.14 -6.18 -5.11
C LEU A 193 3.99 -5.14 -3.98
N THR A 194 3.23 -4.09 -4.22
CA THR A 194 3.04 -3.00 -3.25
C THR A 194 2.08 -3.33 -2.10
N GLU A 195 1.28 -4.40 -2.24
CA GLU A 195 0.25 -4.80 -1.28
C GLU A 195 0.56 -6.13 -0.59
N ALA A 196 1.54 -6.84 -1.11
CA ALA A 196 1.91 -8.15 -0.61
C ALA A 196 2.34 -8.12 0.87
N ALA A 197 1.85 -9.06 1.64
CA ALA A 197 2.28 -9.25 3.02
C ALA A 197 3.69 -9.88 3.11
N VAL A 198 4.09 -10.62 2.07
CA VAL A 198 5.42 -11.22 1.93
C VAL A 198 5.99 -10.84 0.57
N VAL A 199 7.23 -10.40 0.55
CA VAL A 199 7.98 -10.08 -0.68
C VAL A 199 9.31 -10.83 -0.66
N VAL A 200 9.58 -11.58 -1.72
CA VAL A 200 10.88 -12.22 -1.95
C VAL A 200 11.55 -11.51 -3.13
N SER A 201 12.71 -10.92 -2.92
CA SER A 201 13.40 -10.13 -3.95
C SER A 201 14.75 -10.71 -4.31
N GLY A 202 15.02 -10.78 -5.62
CA GLY A 202 16.30 -11.22 -6.18
C GLY A 202 17.19 -10.03 -6.58
N GLY A 203 18.49 -10.17 -6.30
CA GLY A 203 19.52 -9.23 -6.74
C GLY A 203 20.49 -9.83 -7.75
N ARG A 204 21.61 -9.14 -8.00
CA ARG A 204 22.69 -9.65 -8.87
C ARG A 204 23.26 -11.01 -8.43
N GLY A 205 23.12 -11.34 -7.15
CA GLY A 205 23.55 -12.64 -6.62
C GLY A 205 22.79 -13.84 -7.19
N VAL A 206 21.62 -13.63 -7.82
CA VAL A 206 20.89 -14.66 -8.57
C VAL A 206 21.72 -15.16 -9.75
N GLY A 207 22.49 -14.29 -10.39
CA GLY A 207 23.51 -14.68 -11.36
C GLY A 207 23.01 -14.82 -12.80
N GLY A 208 21.76 -14.51 -13.10
CA GLY A 208 21.17 -14.60 -14.43
C GLY A 208 19.68 -14.30 -14.46
N ASP A 209 19.05 -14.56 -15.60
CA ASP A 209 17.62 -14.37 -15.86
C ASP A 209 16.74 -15.50 -15.31
N ASP A 210 17.34 -16.59 -14.83
CA ASP A 210 16.60 -17.65 -14.12
C ASP A 210 16.28 -17.21 -12.67
N PHE A 211 15.13 -16.60 -12.49
CA PHE A 211 14.60 -16.19 -11.20
C PHE A 211 13.81 -17.27 -10.46
N SER A 212 13.82 -18.51 -10.97
CA SER A 212 13.05 -19.63 -10.38
C SER A 212 13.30 -19.83 -8.88
N VAL A 213 14.52 -19.62 -8.41
CA VAL A 213 14.88 -19.72 -6.98
C VAL A 213 14.16 -18.69 -6.12
N VAL A 214 13.94 -17.48 -6.65
CA VAL A 214 13.21 -16.39 -5.99
C VAL A 214 11.72 -16.65 -6.06
N GLU A 215 11.23 -17.04 -7.23
CA GLU A 215 9.82 -17.30 -7.53
C GLU A 215 9.27 -18.46 -6.71
N ASN A 216 9.98 -19.59 -6.68
CA ASN A 216 9.58 -20.77 -5.91
C ASN A 216 9.48 -20.48 -4.41
N LEU A 217 10.39 -19.66 -3.86
CA LEU A 217 10.30 -19.25 -2.47
C LEU A 217 9.13 -18.31 -2.23
N ALA A 218 8.89 -17.34 -3.14
CA ALA A 218 7.72 -16.46 -3.05
C ALA A 218 6.41 -17.26 -3.10
N ASP A 219 6.28 -18.19 -4.03
CA ASP A 219 5.11 -19.06 -4.19
C ASP A 219 4.87 -19.93 -2.95
N SER A 220 5.95 -20.46 -2.36
CA SER A 220 5.85 -21.24 -1.13
C SER A 220 5.32 -20.43 0.05
N LEU A 221 5.43 -19.11 0.02
CA LEU A 221 4.96 -18.19 1.06
C LEU A 221 3.67 -17.45 0.68
N GLY A 222 3.15 -17.67 -0.55
CA GLY A 222 2.03 -16.87 -1.08
C GLY A 222 2.38 -15.39 -1.23
N GLY A 223 3.67 -15.11 -1.50
CA GLY A 223 4.21 -13.76 -1.57
C GLY A 223 4.36 -13.24 -3.01
N ALA A 224 4.75 -11.96 -3.11
CA ALA A 224 5.14 -11.32 -4.36
C ALA A 224 6.63 -11.47 -4.62
N VAL A 225 7.01 -11.39 -5.91
CA VAL A 225 8.40 -11.34 -6.33
C VAL A 225 8.81 -9.90 -6.58
N GLY A 226 9.98 -9.52 -6.06
CA GLY A 226 10.62 -8.25 -6.34
C GLY A 226 12.01 -8.46 -6.97
N ALA A 227 12.55 -7.41 -7.55
CA ALA A 227 13.89 -7.42 -8.12
C ALA A 227 14.66 -6.15 -7.75
N SER A 228 15.97 -6.27 -7.58
CA SER A 228 16.83 -5.09 -7.45
C SER A 228 16.96 -4.37 -8.78
N ARG A 229 17.25 -3.07 -8.75
CA ARG A 229 17.54 -2.30 -9.97
C ARG A 229 18.62 -2.96 -10.81
N ALA A 230 19.67 -3.49 -10.19
CA ALA A 230 20.76 -4.14 -10.91
C ALA A 230 20.31 -5.39 -11.68
N ALA A 231 19.36 -6.17 -11.17
CA ALA A 231 18.78 -7.31 -11.88
C ALA A 231 17.88 -6.86 -13.04
N VAL A 232 17.10 -5.79 -12.82
CA VAL A 232 16.23 -5.20 -13.86
C VAL A 232 17.05 -4.56 -14.98
N ASP A 233 18.06 -3.75 -14.66
CA ASP A 233 18.94 -3.12 -15.63
C ASP A 233 19.73 -4.17 -16.48
N SER A 234 19.97 -5.35 -15.91
CA SER A 234 20.55 -6.49 -16.63
C SER A 234 19.53 -7.26 -17.50
N GLY A 235 18.26 -6.88 -17.49
CA GLY A 235 17.19 -7.55 -18.24
C GLY A 235 16.73 -8.89 -17.65
N TRP A 236 17.11 -9.22 -16.41
CA TRP A 236 16.80 -10.50 -15.78
C TRP A 236 15.36 -10.57 -15.21
N TYR A 237 14.79 -9.42 -14.89
CA TYR A 237 13.40 -9.36 -14.40
C TYR A 237 12.72 -8.06 -14.85
N PRO A 238 11.38 -8.07 -15.09
CA PRO A 238 10.69 -6.88 -15.60
C PRO A 238 10.74 -5.69 -14.65
N ASN A 239 10.82 -4.48 -15.21
CA ASN A 239 10.90 -3.21 -14.45
C ASN A 239 9.71 -2.98 -13.50
N ALA A 240 8.52 -3.52 -13.81
CA ALA A 240 7.33 -3.42 -12.96
C ALA A 240 7.56 -3.99 -11.54
N PHE A 241 8.53 -4.90 -11.39
CA PHE A 241 8.88 -5.57 -10.14
C PHE A 241 10.10 -4.97 -9.45
N GLN A 242 10.64 -3.86 -9.95
CA GLN A 242 11.78 -3.20 -9.33
C GLN A 242 11.41 -2.62 -7.97
N VAL A 243 12.16 -3.03 -6.93
CA VAL A 243 12.08 -2.46 -5.57
C VAL A 243 13.20 -1.46 -5.36
N GLY A 244 12.87 -0.27 -4.89
CA GLY A 244 13.85 0.78 -4.59
C GLY A 244 13.31 2.19 -4.83
N GLN A 245 14.15 3.17 -4.62
CA GLN A 245 13.84 4.60 -4.76
C GLN A 245 13.27 4.97 -6.14
N THR A 246 13.75 4.33 -7.20
CA THR A 246 13.29 4.55 -8.59
C THR A 246 12.33 3.47 -9.10
N GLY A 247 11.94 2.55 -8.24
CA GLY A 247 10.95 1.51 -8.51
C GLY A 247 9.75 1.61 -7.57
N ARG A 248 9.31 0.46 -7.10
CA ARG A 248 8.21 0.36 -6.12
C ARG A 248 8.76 0.44 -4.70
N THR A 249 8.07 1.17 -3.83
CA THR A 249 8.28 1.09 -2.38
C THR A 249 7.31 0.07 -1.81
N VAL A 250 7.84 -0.85 -1.01
CA VAL A 250 7.09 -1.94 -0.38
C VAL A 250 7.28 -1.92 1.12
N SER A 251 6.26 -2.30 1.86
CA SER A 251 6.28 -2.39 3.33
C SER A 251 5.59 -3.70 3.78
N PRO A 252 6.10 -4.87 3.35
CA PRO A 252 5.52 -6.15 3.73
C PRO A 252 5.75 -6.47 5.21
N ASN A 253 5.02 -7.46 5.72
CA ASN A 253 5.32 -8.04 7.03
C ASN A 253 6.65 -8.82 7.01
N LEU A 254 7.01 -9.42 5.86
CA LEU A 254 8.25 -10.15 5.66
C LEU A 254 8.87 -9.80 4.29
N TYR A 255 10.09 -9.31 4.32
CA TYR A 255 10.91 -9.07 3.13
C TYR A 255 12.10 -10.03 3.13
N ILE A 256 12.21 -10.87 2.11
CA ILE A 256 13.36 -11.79 1.95
C ILE A 256 14.20 -11.30 0.77
N ALA A 257 15.45 -10.95 1.04
CA ALA A 257 16.39 -10.47 0.04
C ALA A 257 17.41 -11.55 -0.32
N LEU A 258 17.44 -11.98 -1.56
CA LEU A 258 18.33 -13.00 -2.08
C LEU A 258 19.41 -12.38 -2.99
N GLY A 259 20.66 -12.35 -2.53
CA GLY A 259 21.79 -11.85 -3.31
C GLY A 259 21.71 -10.34 -3.63
N ILE A 260 21.14 -9.54 -2.74
CA ILE A 260 21.02 -8.09 -2.84
C ILE A 260 22.08 -7.45 -1.94
N SER A 261 22.88 -6.51 -2.46
CA SER A 261 23.92 -5.84 -1.68
C SER A 261 23.39 -4.88 -0.62
N GLY A 262 22.24 -4.25 -0.88
CA GLY A 262 21.68 -3.25 0.04
C GLY A 262 22.17 -1.83 -0.18
N ALA A 263 22.42 -1.45 -1.44
CA ALA A 263 22.65 -0.06 -1.77
C ALA A 263 21.52 0.83 -1.23
N ILE A 264 21.84 2.08 -0.85
CA ILE A 264 20.90 3.01 -0.21
C ILE A 264 19.60 3.18 -0.99
N GLN A 265 19.68 3.14 -2.35
CA GLN A 265 18.52 3.26 -3.22
C GLN A 265 17.58 2.05 -3.12
N HIS A 266 18.12 0.83 -2.91
CA HIS A 266 17.30 -0.35 -2.69
C HIS A 266 16.68 -0.33 -1.30
N ARG A 267 17.47 0.00 -0.28
CA ARG A 267 16.99 0.11 1.11
C ARG A 267 15.84 1.10 1.22
N ALA A 268 15.91 2.24 0.53
CA ALA A 268 14.84 3.23 0.51
C ALA A 268 13.48 2.66 0.04
N GLY A 269 13.48 1.59 -0.76
CA GLY A 269 12.26 0.95 -1.23
C GLY A 269 11.71 -0.18 -0.35
N MET A 270 12.47 -0.66 0.68
CA MET A 270 12.03 -1.82 1.46
C MET A 270 12.33 -1.75 2.97
N GLN A 271 13.12 -0.80 3.42
CA GLN A 271 13.58 -0.73 4.83
C GLN A 271 12.46 -0.53 5.86
N THR A 272 11.24 -0.23 5.41
CA THR A 272 10.05 -0.10 6.24
C THR A 272 9.31 -1.43 6.43
N SER A 273 9.82 -2.54 5.88
CA SER A 273 9.31 -3.88 6.12
C SER A 273 9.37 -4.23 7.62
N LYS A 274 8.39 -4.98 8.13
CA LYS A 274 8.35 -5.31 9.57
C LYS A 274 9.44 -6.30 9.95
N THR A 275 9.75 -7.25 9.07
CA THR A 275 10.84 -8.21 9.25
C THR A 275 11.63 -8.32 7.94
N ILE A 276 12.94 -8.20 8.04
CA ILE A 276 13.87 -8.29 6.92
C ILE A 276 14.76 -9.51 7.12
N VAL A 277 14.74 -10.41 6.15
CA VAL A 277 15.65 -11.55 6.06
C VAL A 277 16.54 -11.36 4.85
N ALA A 278 17.85 -11.52 5.01
CA ALA A 278 18.79 -11.39 3.90
C ALA A 278 19.70 -12.62 3.79
N VAL A 279 19.89 -13.08 2.54
CA VAL A 279 20.85 -14.13 2.17
C VAL A 279 21.85 -13.53 1.21
N ASN A 280 23.12 -13.49 1.59
CA ASN A 280 24.21 -13.00 0.75
C ASN A 280 25.50 -13.78 0.97
N LYS A 281 26.29 -13.98 -0.08
CA LYS A 281 27.63 -14.56 0.02
C LYS A 281 28.65 -13.61 0.65
N ASP A 282 28.45 -12.32 0.45
CA ASP A 282 29.30 -11.26 0.98
C ASP A 282 28.88 -10.93 2.41
N PRO A 283 29.72 -11.20 3.41
CA PRO A 283 29.42 -10.91 4.82
C PRO A 283 29.38 -9.41 5.12
N GLU A 284 29.98 -8.58 4.26
CA GLU A 284 30.02 -7.12 4.40
C GLU A 284 28.89 -6.42 3.62
N ALA A 285 27.93 -7.17 3.08
CA ALA A 285 26.82 -6.58 2.33
C ALA A 285 25.98 -5.65 3.24
N PRO A 286 25.82 -4.35 2.90
CA PRO A 286 25.11 -3.38 3.75
C PRO A 286 23.66 -3.76 4.10
N LEU A 287 23.04 -4.67 3.34
CA LEU A 287 21.70 -5.16 3.66
C LEU A 287 21.66 -6.01 4.92
N LEU A 288 22.75 -6.72 5.23
CA LEU A 288 22.85 -7.56 6.42
C LEU A 288 22.77 -6.72 7.70
N GLU A 289 23.28 -5.48 7.67
CA GLU A 289 23.25 -4.56 8.83
C GLU A 289 21.84 -4.16 9.27
N ILE A 290 20.90 -4.11 8.32
CA ILE A 290 19.49 -3.72 8.59
C ILE A 290 18.54 -4.93 8.65
N SER A 291 19.08 -6.15 8.53
CA SER A 291 18.29 -7.38 8.54
C SER A 291 18.04 -7.84 9.97
N ASP A 292 16.81 -8.26 10.27
CA ASP A 292 16.48 -8.93 11.53
C ASP A 292 17.10 -10.32 11.59
N PHE A 293 17.24 -10.96 10.41
CA PHE A 293 17.92 -12.25 10.27
C PHE A 293 18.76 -12.30 9.00
N ALA A 294 20.05 -12.58 9.17
CA ALA A 294 21.02 -12.62 8.08
C ALA A 294 21.64 -14.02 7.93
N VAL A 295 21.76 -14.48 6.70
CA VAL A 295 22.45 -15.72 6.35
C VAL A 295 23.59 -15.40 5.39
N VAL A 296 24.85 -15.60 5.86
CA VAL A 296 26.01 -15.53 4.98
C VAL A 296 26.16 -16.88 4.26
N GLY A 297 25.79 -16.91 2.98
CA GLY A 297 25.76 -18.16 2.23
C GLY A 297 25.31 -18.03 0.80
N ASP A 298 25.31 -19.18 0.12
CA ASP A 298 24.86 -19.29 -1.26
C ASP A 298 23.32 -19.38 -1.32
N LEU A 299 22.68 -18.39 -1.94
CA LEU A 299 21.22 -18.35 -2.09
C LEU A 299 20.68 -19.58 -2.85
N HIS A 300 21.44 -20.12 -3.81
CA HIS A 300 21.05 -21.33 -4.58
C HIS A 300 21.08 -22.62 -3.73
N LYS A 301 21.65 -22.57 -2.53
CA LYS A 301 21.59 -23.64 -1.53
C LYS A 301 20.56 -23.34 -0.46
N VAL A 302 20.56 -22.11 0.04
CA VAL A 302 19.71 -21.70 1.18
C VAL A 302 18.23 -21.62 0.79
N ALA A 303 17.90 -20.93 -0.31
CA ALA A 303 16.50 -20.70 -0.68
C ALA A 303 15.75 -22.00 -1.04
N PRO A 304 16.30 -22.97 -1.79
CA PRO A 304 15.61 -24.25 -2.03
C PRO A 304 15.36 -25.03 -0.74
N GLN A 305 16.32 -25.06 0.21
CA GLN A 305 16.15 -25.74 1.50
C GLN A 305 15.04 -25.07 2.33
N LEU A 306 15.01 -23.73 2.32
CA LEU A 306 13.95 -22.97 2.98
C LEU A 306 12.58 -23.25 2.36
N THR A 307 12.49 -23.25 1.03
CA THR A 307 11.26 -23.59 0.29
C THR A 307 10.76 -24.99 0.64
N GLU A 308 11.66 -25.98 0.68
CA GLU A 308 11.32 -27.36 1.04
C GLU A 308 10.78 -27.44 2.48
N GLU A 309 11.46 -26.77 3.42
CA GLU A 309 11.07 -26.80 4.83
C GLU A 309 9.72 -26.08 5.07
N ILE A 310 9.46 -24.98 4.37
CA ILE A 310 8.16 -24.31 4.40
C ILE A 310 7.05 -25.22 3.89
N ASN A 311 7.27 -25.89 2.77
CA ASN A 311 6.28 -26.80 2.18
C ASN A 311 5.99 -28.03 3.05
N LYS A 312 6.96 -28.49 3.85
CA LYS A 312 6.74 -29.59 4.83
C LYS A 312 5.87 -29.16 6.02
N ARG A 313 5.78 -27.86 6.32
CA ARG A 313 5.06 -27.32 7.47
C ARG A 313 3.66 -26.81 7.12
N LYS A 314 3.31 -26.79 5.84
CA LYS A 314 1.94 -26.52 5.35
C LYS A 314 1.08 -27.79 5.46
#